data_92107d1a4da3567ccc7e6ef199545ec9
#
_entry.id   92107d1a4da3567ccc7e6ef199545ec9
#
_cell.length_a   1.000
_cell.length_b   1.000
_cell.length_c   1.000
_cell.angle_alpha   90.00
_cell.angle_beta   90.00
_cell.angle_gamma   90.00
#
_symmetry.space_group_name_H-M   'P 1'
#
loop_
_entity.id
_entity.type
_entity.pdbx_description
1 polymer ?
#
loop_
_entity_poly.entity_id
_entity_poly.type
_entity_poly.pdbx_seq_one_letter_code
_entity_poly.pdbx_strand_id
1 'polypeptide(L)'
;IFSVMYDILSPLIVGRIESVISGKFQLSELWRYIILYGAMLIVSLISAYFQAIILQKTGQRIITRLRCDLFDHIEHLSHAQLNEIPVGKLVTRVSNDTEAISRLFTDIIIMLAKNSIIIAGVIIAMMLCNYTLTLMILCFAPFIVLFTLVFRKFSRRAHRSVKDGTTDIN
;
A
#
# COMPACT_ATOMS: atom_id res chain seq x y z
N ILE A 1 -1.08 -12.89 0.37
CA ILE A 1 -1.80 -13.60 1.45
C ILE A 1 -0.81 -14.06 2.53
N PHE A 2 0.25 -14.81 2.19
CA PHE A 2 1.26 -15.28 3.18
C PHE A 2 1.95 -14.13 3.93
N SER A 3 2.28 -13.03 3.25
CA SER A 3 2.83 -11.83 3.89
C SER A 3 1.84 -11.21 4.90
N VAL A 4 0.55 -11.19 4.58
CA VAL A 4 -0.49 -10.69 5.48
C VAL A 4 -0.67 -11.60 6.71
N MET A 5 -0.61 -12.93 6.52
CA MET A 5 -0.63 -13.88 7.64
C MET A 5 0.56 -13.66 8.58
N TYR A 6 1.73 -13.40 8.03
CA TYR A 6 2.91 -13.08 8.85
C TYR A 6 2.68 -11.80 9.66
N ASP A 7 2.19 -10.72 9.02
CA ASP A 7 1.95 -9.43 9.66
C ASP A 7 0.94 -9.54 10.84
N ILE A 8 -0.02 -10.48 10.77
CA ILE A 8 -1.01 -10.74 11.82
C ILE A 8 -0.47 -11.69 12.91
N LEU A 9 0.25 -12.74 12.53
CA LEU A 9 0.71 -13.78 13.46
C LEU A 9 2.00 -13.38 14.20
N SER A 10 2.83 -12.52 13.62
CA SER A 10 4.09 -12.05 14.19
C SER A 10 3.92 -11.49 15.62
N PRO A 11 2.98 -10.55 15.89
CA PRO A 11 2.79 -10.03 17.25
C PRO A 11 2.32 -11.10 18.25
N LEU A 12 1.51 -12.07 17.79
CA LEU A 12 1.03 -13.16 18.64
C LEU A 12 2.15 -14.10 19.07
N ILE A 13 3.07 -14.43 18.15
CA ILE A 13 4.23 -15.28 18.46
C ILE A 13 5.21 -14.55 19.36
N VAL A 14 5.47 -13.26 19.11
CA VAL A 14 6.33 -12.42 19.96
C VAL A 14 5.75 -12.35 21.38
N GLY A 15 4.44 -12.16 21.54
CA GLY A 15 3.78 -12.19 22.85
C GLY A 15 3.90 -13.56 23.55
N ARG A 16 3.90 -14.67 22.80
CA ARG A 16 4.19 -16.00 23.38
C ARG A 16 5.65 -16.15 23.82
N ILE A 17 6.59 -15.67 23.02
CA ILE A 17 8.01 -15.66 23.38
C ILE A 17 8.21 -14.86 24.68
N GLU A 18 7.61 -13.68 24.79
CA GLU A 18 7.66 -12.84 25.98
C GLU A 18 7.09 -13.57 27.21
N SER A 19 5.96 -14.24 27.07
CA SER A 19 5.33 -15.02 28.17
C SER A 19 6.19 -16.19 28.62
N VAL A 20 6.94 -16.84 27.73
CA VAL A 20 7.87 -17.93 28.07
C VAL A 20 9.10 -17.37 28.80
N ILE A 21 9.59 -16.19 28.41
CA ILE A 21 10.74 -15.54 29.07
C ILE A 21 10.38 -15.05 30.47
N SER A 22 9.17 -14.47 30.63
CA SER A 22 8.71 -13.92 31.92
C SER A 22 8.19 -14.97 32.88
N GLY A 23 7.87 -16.17 32.39
CA GLY A 23 7.37 -17.31 33.20
C GLY A 23 8.48 -18.28 33.63
N LYS A 24 8.12 -19.59 33.67
CA LYS A 24 9.13 -20.65 33.89
C LYS A 24 9.96 -20.77 32.62
N PHE A 25 11.18 -20.21 32.68
CA PHE A 25 12.13 -20.24 31.57
C PHE A 25 12.48 -21.68 31.17
N GLN A 26 11.88 -22.14 30.05
CA GLN A 26 12.18 -23.44 29.43
C GLN A 26 12.88 -23.21 28.09
N LEU A 27 14.17 -23.50 28.03
CA LEU A 27 15.00 -23.34 26.83
C LEU A 27 14.42 -24.10 25.62
N SER A 28 13.85 -25.27 25.83
CA SER A 28 13.28 -26.09 24.74
C SER A 28 12.07 -25.46 24.08
N GLU A 29 11.20 -24.82 24.86
CA GLU A 29 10.04 -24.10 24.31
C GLU A 29 10.45 -22.82 23.60
N LEU A 30 11.41 -22.08 24.14
CA LEU A 30 11.94 -20.88 23.53
C LEU A 30 12.52 -21.17 22.15
N TRP A 31 13.33 -22.24 22.01
CA TRP A 31 13.90 -22.64 20.72
C TRP A 31 12.83 -23.01 19.69
N ARG A 32 11.74 -23.63 20.09
CA ARG A 32 10.62 -23.95 19.20
C ARG A 32 9.97 -22.68 18.63
N TYR A 33 9.68 -21.69 19.46
CA TYR A 33 9.08 -20.44 18.99
C TYR A 33 10.03 -19.61 18.14
N ILE A 34 11.33 -19.59 18.46
CA ILE A 34 12.35 -18.91 17.65
C ILE A 34 12.46 -19.54 16.26
N ILE A 35 12.52 -20.88 16.18
CA ILE A 35 12.59 -21.58 14.91
C ILE A 35 11.29 -21.37 14.10
N LEU A 36 10.15 -21.45 14.74
CA LEU A 36 8.86 -21.18 14.11
C LEU A 36 8.78 -19.76 13.54
N TYR A 37 9.19 -18.78 14.33
CA TYR A 37 9.21 -17.38 13.93
C TYR A 37 10.18 -17.15 12.75
N GLY A 38 11.38 -17.72 12.82
CA GLY A 38 12.37 -17.68 11.76
C GLY A 38 11.87 -18.31 10.45
N ALA A 39 11.22 -19.48 10.54
CA ALA A 39 10.62 -20.14 9.38
C ALA A 39 9.51 -19.29 8.75
N MET A 40 8.63 -18.70 9.57
CA MET A 40 7.57 -17.80 9.07
C MET A 40 8.14 -16.54 8.42
N LEU A 41 9.23 -15.99 8.97
CA LEU A 41 9.92 -14.82 8.42
C LEU A 41 10.49 -15.14 7.02
N ILE A 42 11.14 -16.30 6.86
CA ILE A 42 11.70 -16.74 5.57
C ILE A 42 10.57 -16.91 4.54
N VAL A 43 9.47 -17.57 4.92
CA VAL A 43 8.30 -17.77 4.04
C VAL A 43 7.69 -16.42 3.64
N SER A 44 7.61 -15.46 4.58
CA SER A 44 7.12 -14.12 4.31
C SER A 44 8.02 -13.37 3.33
N LEU A 45 9.34 -13.42 3.48
CA LEU A 45 10.30 -12.79 2.57
C LEU A 45 10.20 -13.36 1.15
N ILE A 46 10.14 -14.69 1.03
CA ILE A 46 9.98 -15.37 -0.26
C ILE A 46 8.65 -14.95 -0.92
N SER A 47 7.57 -14.94 -0.15
CA SER A 47 6.25 -14.55 -0.65
C SER A 47 6.21 -13.08 -1.08
N ALA A 48 6.84 -12.18 -0.33
CA ALA A 48 6.95 -10.77 -0.67
C ALA A 48 7.75 -10.55 -1.96
N TYR A 49 8.82 -11.31 -2.16
CA TYR A 49 9.61 -11.28 -3.38
C TYR A 49 8.80 -11.72 -4.61
N PHE A 50 8.09 -12.84 -4.52
CA PHE A 50 7.22 -13.31 -5.61
C PHE A 50 6.07 -12.33 -5.88
N GLN A 51 5.48 -11.77 -4.84
CA GLN A 51 4.44 -10.74 -4.96
C GLN A 51 4.96 -9.51 -5.72
N ALA A 52 6.15 -9.03 -5.40
CA ALA A 52 6.76 -7.88 -6.08
C ALA A 52 7.00 -8.16 -7.58
N ILE A 53 7.51 -9.35 -7.92
CA ILE A 53 7.73 -9.75 -9.32
C ILE A 53 6.42 -9.84 -10.10
N ILE A 54 5.39 -10.48 -9.53
CA ILE A 54 4.09 -10.62 -10.19
C ILE A 54 3.48 -9.25 -10.42
N LEU A 55 3.54 -8.37 -9.41
CA LEU A 55 3.01 -7.02 -9.47
C LEU A 55 3.70 -6.20 -10.56
N GLN A 56 5.04 -6.24 -10.59
CA GLN A 56 5.83 -5.55 -11.60
C GLN A 56 5.51 -6.05 -13.02
N LYS A 57 5.43 -7.37 -13.22
CA LYS A 57 5.07 -7.94 -14.53
C LYS A 57 3.66 -7.54 -14.96
N THR A 58 2.71 -7.53 -14.03
CA THR A 58 1.32 -7.14 -14.31
C THR A 58 1.25 -5.66 -14.66
N GLY A 59 1.92 -4.79 -13.91
CA GLY A 59 2.02 -3.36 -14.21
C GLY A 59 2.60 -3.09 -15.59
N GLN A 60 3.70 -3.75 -15.95
CA GLN A 60 4.30 -3.60 -17.28
C GLN A 60 3.37 -4.06 -18.41
N ARG A 61 2.61 -5.12 -18.21
CA ARG A 61 1.61 -5.58 -19.21
C ARG A 61 0.48 -4.57 -19.39
N ILE A 62 0.01 -3.95 -18.31
CA ILE A 62 -1.01 -2.89 -18.37
C ILE A 62 -0.47 -1.68 -19.13
N ILE A 63 0.74 -1.22 -18.82
CA ILE A 63 1.40 -0.11 -19.52
C ILE A 63 1.51 -0.39 -21.02
N THR A 64 2.00 -1.58 -21.37
CA THR A 64 2.17 -1.97 -22.78
C THR A 64 0.83 -1.98 -23.53
N ARG A 65 -0.22 -2.55 -22.94
CA ARG A 65 -1.55 -2.55 -23.55
C ARG A 65 -2.11 -1.13 -23.73
N LEU A 66 -2.05 -0.31 -22.68
CA LEU A 66 -2.50 1.08 -22.75
C LEU A 66 -1.75 1.88 -23.84
N ARG A 67 -0.44 1.66 -23.96
CA ARG A 67 0.34 2.30 -25.03
C ARG A 67 -0.08 1.83 -26.42
N CYS A 68 -0.30 0.53 -26.60
CA CYS A 68 -0.75 -0.01 -27.88
C CYS A 68 -2.16 0.53 -28.25
N ASP A 69 -3.10 0.52 -27.30
CA ASP A 69 -4.47 1.00 -27.53
C ASP A 69 -4.48 2.50 -27.84
N LEU A 70 -3.65 3.29 -27.14
CA LEU A 70 -3.51 4.72 -27.41
C LEU A 70 -2.86 4.98 -28.78
N PHE A 71 -1.85 4.20 -29.12
CA PHE A 71 -1.16 4.36 -30.42
C PHE A 71 -2.10 4.02 -31.58
N ASP A 72 -2.84 2.93 -31.47
CA ASP A 72 -3.87 2.54 -32.43
C ASP A 72 -4.95 3.62 -32.57
N HIS A 73 -5.41 4.19 -31.47
CA HIS A 73 -6.35 5.30 -31.49
C HIS A 73 -5.79 6.55 -32.19
N ILE A 74 -4.52 6.89 -31.93
CA ILE A 74 -3.85 8.04 -32.57
C ILE A 74 -3.68 7.83 -34.08
N GLU A 75 -3.39 6.61 -34.51
CA GLU A 75 -3.24 6.26 -35.93
C GLU A 75 -4.55 6.41 -36.71
N HIS A 76 -5.69 6.20 -36.05
CA HIS A 76 -7.02 6.37 -36.63
C HIS A 76 -7.55 7.82 -36.59
N LEU A 77 -6.81 8.77 -36.00
CA LEU A 77 -7.20 10.18 -36.04
C LEU A 77 -7.05 10.79 -37.43
N SER A 78 -7.96 11.66 -37.81
CA SER A 78 -7.86 12.41 -39.07
C SER A 78 -6.67 13.37 -39.08
N HIS A 79 -6.10 13.64 -40.25
CA HIS A 79 -5.01 14.60 -40.40
C HIS A 79 -5.29 15.97 -39.80
N ALA A 80 -6.55 16.44 -39.87
CA ALA A 80 -6.95 17.70 -39.27
C ALA A 80 -6.82 17.71 -37.76
N GLN A 81 -7.22 16.62 -37.08
CA GLN A 81 -7.12 16.47 -35.64
C GLN A 81 -5.67 16.30 -35.18
N LEU A 82 -4.85 15.64 -36.00
CA LEU A 82 -3.42 15.44 -35.68
C LEU A 82 -2.64 16.75 -35.76
N ASN A 83 -2.99 17.64 -36.68
CA ASN A 83 -2.32 18.94 -36.86
C ASN A 83 -2.63 19.95 -35.75
N GLU A 84 -3.74 19.78 -35.03
CA GLU A 84 -4.07 20.62 -33.86
C GLU A 84 -3.27 20.29 -32.60
N ILE A 85 -2.67 19.10 -32.52
CA ILE A 85 -1.97 18.65 -31.34
C ILE A 85 -0.47 18.51 -31.62
N PRO A 86 0.41 19.26 -30.93
CA PRO A 86 1.86 19.12 -31.11
C PRO A 86 2.30 17.68 -30.84
N VAL A 87 3.05 17.08 -31.76
CA VAL A 87 3.50 15.67 -31.67
C VAL A 87 4.26 15.40 -30.36
N GLY A 88 5.08 16.35 -29.90
CA GLY A 88 5.78 16.22 -28.62
C GLY A 88 4.83 16.08 -27.42
N LYS A 89 3.68 16.74 -27.42
CA LYS A 89 2.67 16.63 -26.37
C LYS A 89 1.98 15.26 -26.39
N LEU A 90 1.75 14.70 -27.59
CA LEU A 90 1.20 13.35 -27.77
C LEU A 90 2.18 12.29 -27.22
N VAL A 91 3.45 12.37 -27.58
CA VAL A 91 4.48 11.44 -27.10
C VAL A 91 4.61 11.49 -25.57
N THR A 92 4.63 12.69 -24.99
CA THR A 92 4.70 12.86 -23.53
C THR A 92 3.49 12.25 -22.83
N ARG A 93 2.27 12.45 -23.36
CA ARG A 93 1.05 11.85 -22.81
C ARG A 93 1.05 10.33 -22.92
N VAL A 94 1.41 9.77 -24.08
CA VAL A 94 1.48 8.32 -24.28
C VAL A 94 2.53 7.68 -23.35
N SER A 95 3.63 8.37 -23.07
CA SER A 95 4.70 7.82 -22.23
C SER A 95 4.45 8.04 -20.75
N ASN A 96 4.23 9.28 -20.31
CA ASN A 96 4.20 9.63 -18.89
C ASN A 96 2.81 9.42 -18.26
N ASP A 97 1.74 9.80 -18.98
CA ASP A 97 0.39 9.68 -18.41
C ASP A 97 -0.05 8.23 -18.30
N THR A 98 0.31 7.37 -19.27
CA THR A 98 0.06 5.92 -19.19
C THR A 98 0.81 5.27 -18.04
N GLU A 99 2.05 5.68 -17.78
CA GLU A 99 2.81 5.19 -16.64
C GLU A 99 2.19 5.64 -15.32
N ALA A 100 1.77 6.90 -15.22
CA ALA A 100 1.09 7.42 -14.04
C ALA A 100 -0.24 6.69 -13.77
N ILE A 101 -1.04 6.45 -14.80
CA ILE A 101 -2.30 5.69 -14.69
C ILE A 101 -2.03 4.26 -14.23
N SER A 102 -1.05 3.57 -14.83
CA SER A 102 -0.71 2.20 -14.44
C SER A 102 -0.25 2.09 -13.00
N ARG A 103 0.59 3.03 -12.54
CA ARG A 103 1.03 3.10 -11.13
C ARG A 103 -0.17 3.31 -10.20
N LEU A 104 -1.11 4.18 -10.55
CA LEU A 104 -2.32 4.39 -9.76
C LEU A 104 -3.13 3.10 -9.60
N PHE A 105 -3.35 2.37 -10.70
CA PHE A 105 -4.14 1.14 -10.64
C PHE A 105 -3.38 -0.01 -9.96
N THR A 106 -2.10 -0.18 -10.28
CA THR A 106 -1.35 -1.34 -9.80
C THR A 106 -0.91 -1.17 -8.35
N ASP A 107 -0.33 -0.03 -8.00
CA ASP A 107 0.24 0.16 -6.67
C ASP A 107 -0.82 0.54 -5.63
N ILE A 108 -1.70 1.49 -5.97
CA ILE A 108 -2.66 2.03 -5.01
C ILE A 108 -3.78 1.04 -4.73
N ILE A 109 -4.39 0.40 -5.74
CA ILE A 109 -5.49 -0.53 -5.52
C ILE A 109 -5.01 -1.76 -4.77
N ILE A 110 -3.86 -2.31 -5.13
CA ILE A 110 -3.31 -3.49 -4.45
C ILE A 110 -2.88 -3.15 -3.03
N MET A 111 -2.25 -1.98 -2.82
CA MET A 111 -1.90 -1.51 -1.49
C MET A 111 -3.14 -1.29 -0.62
N LEU A 112 -4.20 -0.70 -1.14
CA LEU A 112 -5.47 -0.54 -0.43
C LEU A 112 -6.09 -1.89 -0.07
N ALA A 113 -6.16 -2.82 -1.02
CA ALA A 113 -6.70 -4.16 -0.77
C ALA A 113 -5.88 -4.90 0.30
N LYS A 114 -4.54 -4.91 0.18
CA LYS A 114 -3.65 -5.52 1.16
C LYS A 114 -3.85 -4.91 2.55
N ASN A 115 -3.82 -3.59 2.66
CA ASN A 115 -3.96 -2.91 3.95
C ASN A 115 -5.34 -3.11 4.56
N SER A 116 -6.40 -3.16 3.77
CA SER A 116 -7.76 -3.47 4.26
C SER A 116 -7.83 -4.87 4.88
N ILE A 117 -7.20 -5.86 4.25
CA ILE A 117 -7.16 -7.23 4.79
C ILE A 117 -6.34 -7.28 6.08
N ILE A 118 -5.20 -6.57 6.14
CA ILE A 118 -4.37 -6.49 7.35
C ILE A 118 -5.16 -5.86 8.50
N ILE A 119 -5.82 -4.72 8.27
CA ILE A 119 -6.62 -4.02 9.28
C ILE A 119 -7.73 -4.94 9.81
N ALA A 120 -8.48 -5.59 8.92
CA ALA A 120 -9.51 -6.53 9.31
C ALA A 120 -8.96 -7.70 10.15
N GLY A 121 -7.83 -8.29 9.72
CA GLY A 121 -7.18 -9.37 10.43
C GLY A 121 -6.65 -8.96 11.82
N VAL A 122 -6.07 -7.77 11.93
CA VAL A 122 -5.60 -7.23 13.22
C VAL A 122 -6.78 -6.99 14.16
N ILE A 123 -7.88 -6.42 13.67
CA ILE A 123 -9.08 -6.21 14.50
C ILE A 123 -9.63 -7.54 15.01
N ILE A 124 -9.70 -8.57 14.16
CA ILE A 124 -10.16 -9.91 14.56
C ILE A 124 -9.21 -10.50 15.60
N ALA A 125 -7.89 -10.43 15.38
CA ALA A 125 -6.91 -10.94 16.34
C ALA A 125 -7.00 -10.23 17.70
N MET A 126 -7.17 -8.92 17.71
CA MET A 126 -7.36 -8.13 18.93
C MET A 126 -8.66 -8.50 19.66
N MET A 127 -9.77 -8.73 18.92
CA MET A 127 -11.02 -9.17 19.52
C MET A 127 -10.89 -10.53 20.20
N LEU A 128 -10.13 -11.45 19.61
CA LEU A 128 -9.86 -12.76 20.19
C LEU A 128 -8.98 -12.69 21.44
N CYS A 129 -8.06 -11.73 21.50
CA CYS A 129 -7.19 -11.53 22.66
C CYS A 129 -7.91 -10.84 23.82
N ASN A 130 -8.55 -9.72 23.58
CA ASN A 130 -9.27 -8.97 24.61
C ASN A 130 -10.33 -8.04 23.99
N TYR A 131 -11.57 -8.45 24.06
CA TYR A 131 -12.71 -7.72 23.51
C TYR A 131 -12.86 -6.30 24.08
N THR A 132 -12.66 -6.13 25.38
CA THR A 132 -12.85 -4.83 26.05
C THR A 132 -11.82 -3.80 25.59
N LEU A 133 -10.55 -4.19 25.52
CA LEU A 133 -9.47 -3.33 25.02
C LEU A 133 -9.67 -2.98 23.53
N THR A 134 -10.10 -3.94 22.73
CA THR A 134 -10.37 -3.72 21.31
C THR A 134 -11.48 -2.70 21.09
N LEU A 135 -12.56 -2.81 21.85
CA LEU A 135 -13.68 -1.88 21.77
C LEU A 135 -13.27 -0.46 22.18
N MET A 136 -12.44 -0.34 23.21
CA MET A 136 -11.89 0.94 23.65
C MET A 136 -11.03 1.59 22.54
N ILE A 137 -10.13 0.84 21.92
CA ILE A 137 -9.29 1.32 20.80
C ILE A 137 -10.14 1.70 19.60
N LEU A 138 -11.15 0.88 19.27
CA LEU A 138 -12.05 1.15 18.15
C LEU A 138 -12.88 2.44 18.36
N CYS A 139 -13.23 2.75 19.61
CA CYS A 139 -13.90 3.99 19.97
C CYS A 139 -13.01 5.23 19.76
N PHE A 140 -11.69 5.10 19.94
CA PHE A 140 -10.73 6.18 19.66
C PHE A 140 -10.40 6.34 18.17
N ALA A 141 -10.57 5.28 17.35
CA ALA A 141 -10.23 5.30 15.92
C ALA A 141 -10.94 6.44 15.16
N PRO A 142 -12.25 6.71 15.31
CA PRO A 142 -12.92 7.79 14.61
C PRO A 142 -12.37 9.18 15.00
N PHE A 143 -11.91 9.37 16.24
CA PHE A 143 -11.28 10.63 16.67
C PHE A 143 -9.95 10.86 15.94
N ILE A 144 -9.15 9.82 15.77
CA ILE A 144 -7.87 9.89 15.03
C ILE A 144 -8.14 10.22 13.55
N VAL A 145 -9.13 9.58 12.95
CA VAL A 145 -9.52 9.85 11.56
C VAL A 145 -10.02 11.28 11.40
N LEU A 146 -10.90 11.74 12.30
CA LEU A 146 -11.42 13.10 12.28
C LEU A 146 -10.29 14.14 12.41
N PHE A 147 -9.40 13.94 13.37
CA PHE A 147 -8.23 14.81 13.59
C PHE A 147 -7.34 14.86 12.33
N THR A 148 -7.08 13.70 11.72
CA THR A 148 -6.28 13.61 10.49
C THR A 148 -6.93 14.34 9.32
N LEU A 149 -8.26 14.23 9.15
CA LEU A 149 -9.00 14.93 8.11
C LEU A 149 -8.99 16.45 8.30
N VAL A 150 -9.18 16.90 9.55
CA VAL A 150 -9.11 18.31 9.91
C VAL A 150 -7.70 18.85 9.66
N PHE A 151 -6.67 18.17 10.14
CA PHE A 151 -5.28 18.55 9.93
C PHE A 151 -4.92 18.62 8.46
N ARG A 152 -5.34 17.63 7.66
CA ARG A 152 -5.14 17.60 6.21
C ARG A 152 -5.78 18.79 5.50
N LYS A 153 -6.97 19.23 5.96
CA LYS A 153 -7.66 20.42 5.42
C LYS A 153 -6.88 21.71 5.72
N PHE A 154 -6.35 21.85 6.93
CA PHE A 154 -5.51 22.99 7.32
C PHE A 154 -4.17 23.01 6.59
N SER A 155 -3.48 21.87 6.52
CA SER A 155 -2.19 21.72 5.82
C SER A 155 -2.30 22.02 4.31
N ARG A 156 -3.40 21.61 3.66
CA ARG A 156 -3.64 21.96 2.25
C ARG A 156 -3.86 23.45 2.03
N ARG A 157 -4.49 24.16 2.97
CA ARG A 157 -4.68 25.61 2.89
C ARG A 157 -3.34 26.34 3.06
N ALA A 158 -2.53 25.93 4.02
CA ALA A 158 -1.20 26.49 4.24
C ALA A 158 -0.27 26.28 3.02
N HIS A 159 -0.30 25.09 2.41
CA HIS A 159 0.49 24.82 1.19
C HIS A 159 0.05 25.63 -0.03
N ARG A 160 -1.24 25.96 -0.16
CA ARG A 160 -1.72 26.83 -1.24
C ARG A 160 -1.27 28.28 -1.04
N SER A 161 -1.36 28.81 0.17
CA SER A 161 -0.91 30.18 0.46
C SER A 161 0.61 30.37 0.26
N VAL A 162 1.41 29.35 0.55
CA VAL A 162 2.86 29.38 0.25
C VAL A 162 3.14 29.36 -1.25
N LYS A 163 2.35 28.58 -2.02
CA LYS A 163 2.54 28.50 -3.47
C LYS A 163 2.11 29.79 -4.18
N ASP A 164 1.05 30.41 -3.71
CA ASP A 164 0.58 31.71 -4.23
C ASP A 164 1.59 32.83 -3.92
N GLY A 165 2.19 32.80 -2.71
CA GLY A 165 3.24 33.77 -2.34
C GLY A 165 4.60 33.59 -3.07
N THR A 166 4.91 32.39 -3.57
CA THR A 166 6.12 32.18 -4.40
C THR A 166 5.92 32.57 -5.85
N THR A 167 4.68 32.64 -6.33
CA THR A 167 4.38 33.08 -7.70
C THR A 167 4.42 34.59 -7.85
N ASP A 168 4.20 35.36 -6.75
CA ASP A 168 4.27 36.82 -6.75
C ASP A 168 5.71 37.38 -6.67
N ILE A 169 6.72 36.54 -6.45
CA ILE A 169 8.12 36.93 -6.33
C ILE A 169 8.93 36.62 -7.61
N ASN A 170 8.34 35.99 -8.62
CA ASN A 170 8.98 35.64 -9.89
C ASN A 170 8.26 36.31 -11.05
#